data_04393fd60712e5a4417cc8b38d7fc264
#
_entry.id   04393fd60712e5a4417cc8b38d7fc264
#
_cell.length_a   1.000
_cell.length_b   1.000
_cell.length_c   1.000
_cell.angle_alpha   90.00
_cell.angle_beta   90.00
_cell.angle_gamma   90.00
#
_symmetry.space_group_name_H-M   'P 1'
#
loop_
_entity.id
_entity.type
_entity.pdbx_description
1 polymer ?
#
loop_
_entity_poly.entity_id
_entity_poly.type
_entity_poly.pdbx_seq_one_letter_code
_entity_poly.pdbx_strand_id
1 'polypeptide(L)'
;MERNQIAAQLYTIREYLKTPSDIAASLKRVRDIGYQAVQISGMGPIGPAELKKMTDDLGLEICNTHIDYKRMEEDLAGVIEEHEIYGCRYIGIGGLPGEYRNADGYHRFAVAASKIAAALAAEGFIFIYHNHSFELERYGDRTGLQILYEDSDPTVFMAEIDVHWIQRGGADPAAWIRS
;
A
#
# COMPACT_ATOMS: atom_id res chain seq x y z
N MET A 1 22.52 2.53 -1.49
CA MET A 1 21.24 2.05 -0.91
C MET A 1 21.60 1.16 0.26
N GLU A 2 21.15 1.49 1.45
CA GLU A 2 21.39 0.67 2.62
C GLU A 2 20.42 -0.52 2.63
N ARG A 3 20.81 -1.64 3.26
CA ARG A 3 19.96 -2.86 3.25
C ARG A 3 18.60 -2.68 3.92
N ASN A 4 18.49 -1.77 4.88
CA ASN A 4 17.23 -1.41 5.56
C ASN A 4 16.26 -0.59 4.69
N GLN A 5 16.68 -0.17 3.50
CA GLN A 5 15.82 0.53 2.52
C GLN A 5 15.16 -0.42 1.51
N ILE A 6 15.35 -1.74 1.67
CA ILE A 6 14.78 -2.75 0.77
C ILE A 6 13.85 -3.66 1.58
N ALA A 7 12.58 -3.73 1.19
CA ALA A 7 11.59 -4.59 1.79
C ALA A 7 11.12 -5.68 0.81
N ALA A 8 10.67 -6.82 1.34
CA ALA A 8 9.98 -7.82 0.54
C ALA A 8 8.48 -7.50 0.50
N GLN A 9 7.95 -7.29 -0.71
CA GLN A 9 6.53 -7.14 -0.94
C GLN A 9 5.85 -8.52 -0.93
N LEU A 10 5.07 -8.80 0.13
CA LEU A 10 4.55 -10.14 0.41
C LEU A 10 3.48 -10.64 -0.57
N TYR A 11 2.83 -9.73 -1.32
CA TYR A 11 1.90 -10.14 -2.36
C TYR A 11 2.53 -11.06 -3.42
N THR A 12 3.85 -10.93 -3.64
CA THR A 12 4.58 -11.79 -4.59
C THR A 12 4.57 -13.26 -4.19
N ILE A 13 4.41 -13.53 -2.90
CA ILE A 13 4.37 -14.89 -2.32
C ILE A 13 3.02 -15.21 -1.65
N ARG A 14 1.95 -14.46 -1.99
CA ARG A 14 0.62 -14.57 -1.37
C ARG A 14 0.04 -15.99 -1.33
N GLU A 15 0.44 -16.86 -2.27
CA GLU A 15 0.00 -18.26 -2.29
C GLU A 15 0.56 -19.09 -1.12
N TYR A 16 1.63 -18.59 -0.48
CA TYR A 16 2.28 -19.19 0.67
C TYR A 16 1.99 -18.44 1.98
N LEU A 17 0.91 -17.63 2.02
CA LEU A 17 0.53 -16.81 3.18
C LEU A 17 -0.94 -17.02 3.57
N LYS A 18 -1.47 -18.24 3.38
CA LYS A 18 -2.91 -18.52 3.55
C LYS A 18 -3.32 -18.81 5.01
N THR A 19 -2.42 -19.35 5.80
CA THR A 19 -2.66 -19.69 7.21
C THR A 19 -1.56 -19.10 8.09
N PRO A 20 -1.78 -18.93 9.41
CA PRO A 20 -0.72 -18.49 10.33
C PRO A 20 0.56 -19.33 10.25
N SER A 21 0.46 -20.63 10.05
CA SER A 21 1.62 -21.52 9.87
C SER A 21 2.38 -21.24 8.57
N ASP A 22 1.65 -20.99 7.47
CA ASP A 22 2.28 -20.64 6.18
C ASP A 22 2.95 -19.27 6.28
N ILE A 23 2.31 -18.31 6.96
CA ILE A 23 2.85 -16.97 7.21
C ILE A 23 4.17 -17.07 7.99
N ALA A 24 4.18 -17.80 9.11
CA ALA A 24 5.39 -17.98 9.92
C ALA A 24 6.54 -18.61 9.11
N ALA A 25 6.26 -19.68 8.34
CA ALA A 25 7.25 -20.34 7.50
C ALA A 25 7.79 -19.41 6.39
N SER A 26 6.92 -18.60 5.77
CA SER A 26 7.28 -17.68 4.71
C SER A 26 8.09 -16.49 5.23
N LEU A 27 7.69 -15.89 6.35
CA LEU A 27 8.44 -14.80 6.98
C LEU A 27 9.85 -15.27 7.38
N LYS A 28 9.98 -16.50 7.92
CA LYS A 28 11.30 -17.06 8.19
C LYS A 28 12.16 -17.16 6.94
N ARG A 29 11.62 -17.63 5.82
CA ARG A 29 12.36 -17.70 4.54
C ARG A 29 12.75 -16.32 4.03
N VAL A 30 11.86 -15.32 4.12
CA VAL A 30 12.14 -13.93 3.77
C VAL A 30 13.32 -13.39 4.59
N ARG A 31 13.33 -13.67 5.90
CA ARG A 31 14.44 -13.30 6.77
C ARG A 31 15.74 -14.03 6.43
N ASP A 32 15.68 -15.34 6.18
CA ASP A 32 16.84 -16.17 5.82
C ASP A 32 17.49 -15.71 4.49
N ILE A 33 16.72 -15.19 3.55
CA ILE A 33 17.22 -14.57 2.30
C ILE A 33 18.00 -13.26 2.60
N GLY A 34 17.69 -12.58 3.72
CA GLY A 34 18.41 -11.38 4.14
C GLY A 34 17.58 -10.10 4.16
N TYR A 35 16.29 -10.15 3.90
CA TYR A 35 15.41 -9.00 4.09
C TYR A 35 15.32 -8.60 5.56
N GLN A 36 15.18 -7.29 5.80
CA GLN A 36 15.00 -6.72 7.13
C GLN A 36 13.64 -6.07 7.30
N ALA A 37 12.89 -5.88 6.22
CA ALA A 37 11.57 -5.30 6.23
C ALA A 37 10.64 -6.04 5.25
N VAL A 38 9.35 -5.96 5.52
CA VAL A 38 8.27 -6.52 4.70
C VAL A 38 7.15 -5.52 4.51
N GLN A 39 6.52 -5.57 3.33
CA GLN A 39 5.23 -4.93 3.08
C GLN A 39 4.14 -5.99 3.15
N ILE A 40 3.14 -5.78 4.02
CA ILE A 40 2.00 -6.69 4.16
C ILE A 40 1.01 -6.44 3.02
N SER A 41 0.75 -7.47 2.21
CA SER A 41 -0.25 -7.44 1.16
C SER A 41 -0.65 -8.85 0.75
N GLY A 42 -1.96 -9.09 0.55
CA GLY A 42 -2.49 -10.38 0.09
C GLY A 42 -2.29 -11.54 1.06
N MET A 43 -2.22 -11.24 2.35
CA MET A 43 -2.05 -12.21 3.44
C MET A 43 -3.39 -12.80 3.87
N GLY A 44 -3.40 -14.07 4.26
CA GLY A 44 -4.54 -14.72 4.90
C GLY A 44 -4.81 -14.17 6.31
N PRO A 45 -5.92 -14.59 6.94
CA PRO A 45 -6.33 -14.06 8.23
C PRO A 45 -5.32 -14.41 9.33
N ILE A 46 -4.88 -13.39 10.07
CA ILE A 46 -4.02 -13.50 11.23
C ILE A 46 -4.30 -12.30 12.16
N GLY A 47 -4.23 -12.53 13.47
CA GLY A 47 -4.38 -11.43 14.44
C GLY A 47 -3.19 -10.47 14.40
N PRO A 48 -3.42 -9.13 14.53
CA PRO A 48 -2.34 -8.14 14.45
C PRO A 48 -1.21 -8.39 15.46
N ALA A 49 -1.54 -8.71 16.70
CA ALA A 49 -0.54 -9.00 17.75
C ALA A 49 0.25 -10.28 17.46
N GLU A 50 -0.38 -11.30 16.87
CA GLU A 50 0.30 -12.54 16.47
C GLU A 50 1.28 -12.28 15.32
N LEU A 51 0.87 -11.54 14.29
CA LEU A 51 1.73 -11.17 13.18
C LEU A 51 2.90 -10.30 13.65
N LYS A 52 2.63 -9.30 14.49
CA LYS A 52 3.67 -8.44 15.07
C LYS A 52 4.69 -9.26 15.85
N LYS A 53 4.23 -10.21 16.66
CA LYS A 53 5.14 -11.11 17.40
C LYS A 53 6.01 -11.93 16.44
N MET A 54 5.44 -12.48 15.36
CA MET A 54 6.23 -13.27 14.38
C MET A 54 7.30 -12.42 13.69
N THR A 55 6.97 -11.18 13.32
CA THR A 55 7.94 -10.28 12.69
C THR A 55 9.02 -9.82 13.66
N ASP A 56 8.68 -9.52 14.91
CA ASP A 56 9.63 -9.12 15.94
C ASP A 56 10.61 -10.25 16.29
N ASP A 57 10.12 -11.48 16.48
CA ASP A 57 10.95 -12.66 16.76
C ASP A 57 11.98 -12.91 15.64
N LEU A 58 11.67 -12.49 14.40
CA LEU A 58 12.55 -12.60 13.24
C LEU A 58 13.39 -11.35 12.99
N GLY A 59 13.15 -10.24 13.69
CA GLY A 59 13.79 -8.96 13.42
C GLY A 59 13.41 -8.39 12.05
N LEU A 60 12.17 -8.57 11.64
CA LEU A 60 11.57 -8.01 10.44
C LEU A 60 10.72 -6.78 10.79
N GLU A 61 10.97 -5.66 10.14
CA GLU A 61 10.13 -4.46 10.23
C GLU A 61 8.92 -4.59 9.29
N ILE A 62 7.73 -4.22 9.76
CA ILE A 62 6.56 -3.99 8.89
C ILE A 62 6.64 -2.55 8.42
N CYS A 63 7.11 -2.32 7.20
CA CYS A 63 7.37 -0.97 6.71
C CYS A 63 6.17 -0.33 5.99
N ASN A 64 5.22 -1.13 5.51
CA ASN A 64 4.03 -0.68 4.79
C ASN A 64 2.97 -1.80 4.75
N THR A 65 1.71 -1.42 4.55
CA THR A 65 0.61 -2.36 4.36
C THR A 65 -0.27 -1.97 3.17
N HIS A 66 -0.97 -2.95 2.59
CA HIS A 66 -2.11 -2.69 1.70
C HIS A 66 -3.39 -3.13 2.39
N ILE A 67 -4.25 -2.18 2.68
CA ILE A 67 -5.57 -2.37 3.32
C ILE A 67 -6.66 -2.18 2.27
N ASP A 68 -7.75 -2.92 2.40
CA ASP A 68 -8.93 -2.71 1.57
C ASP A 68 -9.49 -1.29 1.82
N TYR A 69 -9.72 -0.52 0.75
CA TYR A 69 -10.20 0.85 0.85
C TYR A 69 -11.56 0.93 1.55
N LYS A 70 -12.45 -0.04 1.27
CA LYS A 70 -13.75 -0.10 1.94
C LYS A 70 -13.61 -0.27 3.46
N ARG A 71 -12.63 -1.05 3.92
CA ARG A 71 -12.35 -1.16 5.36
C ARG A 71 -11.91 0.18 5.94
N MET A 72 -11.13 0.98 5.22
CA MET A 72 -10.76 2.32 5.68
C MET A 72 -11.98 3.26 5.78
N GLU A 73 -12.98 3.11 4.88
CA GLU A 73 -14.22 3.88 4.94
C GLU A 73 -15.13 3.47 6.10
N GLU A 74 -15.20 2.16 6.40
CA GLU A 74 -16.15 1.60 7.38
C GLU A 74 -15.56 1.51 8.80
N ASP A 75 -14.24 1.32 8.95
CA ASP A 75 -13.56 1.05 10.23
C ASP A 75 -12.16 1.67 10.30
N LEU A 76 -12.06 2.98 10.09
CA LEU A 76 -10.76 3.67 10.14
C LEU A 76 -10.08 3.54 11.51
N ALA A 77 -10.86 3.57 12.58
CA ALA A 77 -10.32 3.42 13.94
C ALA A 77 -9.66 2.06 14.16
N GLY A 78 -10.27 0.97 13.69
CA GLY A 78 -9.67 -0.36 13.75
C GLY A 78 -8.45 -0.51 12.86
N VAL A 79 -8.40 0.19 11.71
CA VAL A 79 -7.20 0.25 10.87
C VAL A 79 -6.06 0.95 11.61
N ILE A 80 -6.33 2.06 12.30
CA ILE A 80 -5.34 2.81 13.10
C ILE A 80 -4.80 1.93 14.23
N GLU A 81 -5.69 1.32 15.04
CA GLU A 81 -5.29 0.42 16.13
C GLU A 81 -4.40 -0.73 15.66
N GLU A 82 -4.74 -1.34 14.53
CA GLU A 82 -3.93 -2.39 13.91
C GLU A 82 -2.51 -1.90 13.56
N HIS A 83 -2.39 -0.68 13.01
CA HIS A 83 -1.10 -0.12 12.61
C HIS A 83 -0.28 0.38 13.81
N GLU A 84 -0.93 0.80 14.90
CA GLU A 84 -0.25 1.03 16.18
C GLU A 84 0.42 -0.26 16.70
N ILE A 85 -0.30 -1.40 16.65
CA ILE A 85 0.24 -2.71 17.03
C ILE A 85 1.43 -3.08 16.13
N TYR A 86 1.32 -2.87 14.82
CA TYR A 86 2.41 -3.13 13.85
C TYR A 86 3.62 -2.23 14.04
N GLY A 87 3.45 -1.03 14.61
CA GLY A 87 4.46 0.02 14.61
C GLY A 87 4.73 0.55 13.18
N CYS A 88 3.76 0.40 12.28
CA CYS A 88 3.86 0.76 10.87
C CYS A 88 3.13 2.06 10.61
N ARG A 89 3.84 3.08 10.09
CA ARG A 89 3.27 4.40 9.82
C ARG A 89 2.65 4.55 8.42
N TYR A 90 3.00 3.68 7.48
CA TYR A 90 2.53 3.77 6.09
C TYR A 90 1.34 2.83 5.88
N ILE A 91 0.20 3.40 5.52
CA ILE A 91 -1.06 2.69 5.29
C ILE A 91 -1.46 2.91 3.85
N GLY A 92 -1.31 1.88 3.03
CA GLY A 92 -1.59 1.94 1.61
C GLY A 92 -2.87 1.21 1.20
N ILE A 93 -3.28 1.49 -0.02
CA ILE A 93 -4.24 0.65 -0.74
C ILE A 93 -3.56 0.01 -1.94
N GLY A 94 -3.88 -1.25 -2.17
CA GLY A 94 -3.28 -2.04 -3.25
C GLY A 94 -3.84 -1.75 -4.64
N GLY A 95 -4.62 -0.69 -4.82
CA GLY A 95 -5.18 -0.25 -6.10
C GLY A 95 -6.57 0.35 -5.98
N LEU A 96 -7.01 1.03 -7.05
CA LEU A 96 -8.30 1.70 -7.12
C LEU A 96 -9.46 0.69 -7.17
N PRO A 97 -10.50 0.84 -6.33
CA PRO A 97 -11.72 0.03 -6.43
C PRO A 97 -12.40 0.20 -7.81
N GLY A 98 -13.02 -0.89 -8.28
CA GLY A 98 -13.53 -0.96 -9.66
C GLY A 98 -14.54 0.11 -10.03
N GLU A 99 -15.37 0.55 -9.10
CA GLU A 99 -16.41 1.58 -9.28
C GLU A 99 -15.84 2.98 -9.52
N TYR A 100 -14.59 3.20 -9.22
CA TYR A 100 -13.89 4.47 -9.46
C TYR A 100 -13.07 4.48 -10.77
N ARG A 101 -13.01 3.39 -11.54
CA ARG A 101 -12.18 3.28 -12.74
C ARG A 101 -12.84 3.92 -13.96
N ASN A 102 -13.06 5.24 -13.88
CA ASN A 102 -13.54 6.11 -14.96
C ASN A 102 -13.20 7.57 -14.61
N ALA A 103 -13.28 8.49 -15.59
CA ALA A 103 -12.86 9.89 -15.42
C ALA A 103 -13.43 10.57 -14.18
N ASP A 104 -14.75 10.52 -13.99
CA ASP A 104 -15.44 11.09 -12.82
C ASP A 104 -15.07 10.32 -11.53
N GLY A 105 -14.89 9.00 -11.64
CA GLY A 105 -14.53 8.13 -10.54
C GLY A 105 -13.16 8.47 -9.96
N TYR A 106 -12.15 8.73 -10.78
CA TYR A 106 -10.82 9.15 -10.31
C TYR A 106 -10.89 10.43 -9.49
N HIS A 107 -11.63 11.44 -9.98
CA HIS A 107 -11.85 12.68 -9.24
C HIS A 107 -12.57 12.45 -7.90
N ARG A 108 -13.66 11.69 -7.90
CA ARG A 108 -14.41 11.39 -6.67
C ARG A 108 -13.55 10.61 -5.66
N PHE A 109 -12.75 9.67 -6.14
CA PHE A 109 -11.85 8.91 -5.27
C PHE A 109 -10.76 9.81 -4.69
N ALA A 110 -10.12 10.67 -5.49
CA ALA A 110 -9.11 11.61 -5.01
C ALA A 110 -9.61 12.46 -3.84
N VAL A 111 -10.83 13.01 -3.98
CA VAL A 111 -11.48 13.81 -2.93
C VAL A 111 -11.82 12.96 -1.68
N ALA A 112 -12.39 11.77 -1.87
CA ALA A 112 -12.78 10.90 -0.75
C ALA A 112 -11.56 10.36 0.00
N ALA A 113 -10.57 9.85 -0.73
CA ALA A 113 -9.34 9.30 -0.13
C ALA A 113 -8.48 10.38 0.54
N SER A 114 -8.48 11.63 0.04
CA SER A 114 -7.81 12.75 0.72
C SER A 114 -8.39 13.03 2.10
N LYS A 115 -9.70 12.83 2.32
CA LYS A 115 -10.32 12.97 3.65
C LYS A 115 -9.86 11.88 4.61
N ILE A 116 -9.77 10.63 4.13
CA ILE A 116 -9.23 9.51 4.90
C ILE A 116 -7.76 9.76 5.21
N ALA A 117 -6.98 10.18 4.21
CA ALA A 117 -5.57 10.52 4.37
C ALA A 117 -5.34 11.63 5.41
N ALA A 118 -6.19 12.67 5.42
CA ALA A 118 -6.12 13.74 6.43
C ALA A 118 -6.45 13.22 7.83
N ALA A 119 -7.42 12.33 7.98
CA ALA A 119 -7.75 11.72 9.26
C ALA A 119 -6.58 10.82 9.76
N LEU A 120 -5.98 10.02 8.88
CA LEU A 120 -4.78 9.23 9.20
C LEU A 120 -3.60 10.12 9.59
N ALA A 121 -3.38 11.23 8.88
CA ALA A 121 -2.30 12.18 9.18
C ALA A 121 -2.47 12.84 10.56
N ALA A 122 -3.70 13.12 10.99
CA ALA A 122 -3.99 13.65 12.33
C ALA A 122 -3.55 12.68 13.45
N GLU A 123 -3.56 11.38 13.19
CA GLU A 123 -3.09 10.31 14.10
C GLU A 123 -1.62 9.91 13.85
N GLY A 124 -0.90 10.64 12.98
CA GLY A 124 0.53 10.42 12.73
C GLY A 124 0.84 9.33 11.70
N PHE A 125 -0.14 8.87 10.94
CA PHE A 125 0.01 7.90 9.85
C PHE A 125 0.13 8.60 8.50
N ILE A 126 0.60 7.88 7.50
CA ILE A 126 0.79 8.37 6.13
C ILE A 126 0.01 7.46 5.19
N PHE A 127 -0.97 8.05 4.49
CA PHE A 127 -1.69 7.34 3.43
C PHE A 127 -0.85 7.29 2.16
N ILE A 128 -0.78 6.12 1.52
CA ILE A 128 -0.10 5.94 0.24
C ILE A 128 -0.98 5.20 -0.76
N TYR A 129 -0.86 5.56 -2.04
CA TYR A 129 -1.57 4.94 -3.15
C TYR A 129 -0.62 4.15 -4.04
N HIS A 130 -0.88 2.84 -4.20
CA HIS A 130 -0.17 1.96 -5.13
C HIS A 130 -0.89 1.92 -6.48
N ASN A 131 -0.17 2.24 -7.56
CA ASN A 131 -0.70 2.24 -8.91
C ASN A 131 -0.54 0.89 -9.63
N HIS A 132 -1.43 0.68 -10.60
CA HIS A 132 -1.33 -0.35 -11.64
C HIS A 132 -1.17 0.29 -13.03
N SER A 133 -1.35 -0.49 -14.09
CA SER A 133 -1.30 0.02 -15.46
C SER A 133 -2.61 0.64 -15.94
N PHE A 134 -3.74 0.27 -15.37
CA PHE A 134 -5.05 0.77 -15.82
C PHE A 134 -5.27 2.27 -15.50
N GLU A 135 -4.57 2.81 -14.49
CA GLU A 135 -4.59 4.24 -14.19
C GLU A 135 -3.89 5.07 -15.27
N LEU A 136 -3.13 4.46 -16.16
CA LEU A 136 -2.50 5.14 -17.30
C LEU A 136 -3.41 5.23 -18.53
N GLU A 137 -4.64 4.71 -18.44
CA GLU A 137 -5.68 4.98 -19.44
C GLU A 137 -5.98 6.48 -19.51
N ARG A 138 -6.18 6.98 -20.73
CA ARG A 138 -6.40 8.41 -20.97
C ARG A 138 -7.88 8.76 -20.94
N TYR A 139 -8.16 9.87 -20.27
CA TYR A 139 -9.46 10.52 -20.18
C TYR A 139 -9.30 11.97 -20.66
N GLY A 140 -9.43 12.19 -21.96
CA GLY A 140 -9.08 13.46 -22.58
C GLY A 140 -7.57 13.68 -22.64
N ASP A 141 -7.09 14.75 -22.07
CA ASP A 141 -5.67 15.15 -22.03
C ASP A 141 -4.89 14.56 -20.84
N ARG A 142 -5.58 14.01 -19.83
CA ARG A 142 -4.98 13.42 -18.63
C ARG A 142 -5.15 11.91 -18.59
N THR A 143 -4.23 11.22 -17.93
CA THR A 143 -4.40 9.82 -17.51
C THR A 143 -5.17 9.76 -16.19
N GLY A 144 -5.78 8.60 -15.87
CA GLY A 144 -6.43 8.39 -14.57
C GLY A 144 -5.47 8.65 -13.40
N LEU A 145 -4.19 8.27 -13.54
CA LEU A 145 -3.19 8.52 -12.50
C LEU A 145 -2.88 10.02 -12.33
N GLN A 146 -2.85 10.78 -13.44
CA GLN A 146 -2.70 12.24 -13.37
C GLN A 146 -3.91 12.88 -12.69
N ILE A 147 -5.13 12.49 -13.07
CA ILE A 147 -6.36 12.98 -12.42
C ILE A 147 -6.30 12.70 -10.92
N LEU A 148 -5.92 11.47 -10.54
CA LEU A 148 -5.85 11.06 -9.15
C LEU A 148 -4.92 11.95 -8.32
N TYR A 149 -3.68 12.17 -8.77
CA TYR A 149 -2.71 12.96 -8.00
C TYR A 149 -2.95 14.46 -8.07
N GLU A 150 -3.40 14.99 -9.22
CA GLU A 150 -3.68 16.43 -9.37
C GLU A 150 -4.95 16.87 -8.60
N ASP A 151 -5.93 15.98 -8.45
CA ASP A 151 -7.20 16.28 -7.79
C ASP A 151 -7.21 15.85 -6.29
N SER A 152 -6.14 15.18 -5.81
CA SER A 152 -5.96 14.84 -4.39
C SER A 152 -5.27 15.95 -3.61
N ASP A 153 -5.34 15.89 -2.27
CA ASP A 153 -4.58 16.78 -1.40
C ASP A 153 -3.11 16.33 -1.32
N PRO A 154 -2.17 17.05 -1.94
CA PRO A 154 -0.77 16.64 -2.00
C PRO A 154 -0.05 16.70 -0.64
N THR A 155 -0.67 17.24 0.40
CA THR A 155 -0.06 17.30 1.74
C THR A 155 -0.26 16.02 2.54
N VAL A 156 -1.24 15.18 2.16
CA VAL A 156 -1.61 13.97 2.90
C VAL A 156 -1.75 12.72 2.02
N PHE A 157 -1.95 12.89 0.72
CA PHE A 157 -2.10 11.78 -0.23
C PHE A 157 -0.76 11.51 -0.92
N MET A 158 -0.08 10.42 -0.52
CA MET A 158 1.25 10.10 -1.01
C MET A 158 1.24 8.98 -2.05
N ALA A 159 2.31 8.91 -2.83
CA ALA A 159 2.48 7.93 -3.89
C ALA A 159 3.31 6.72 -3.44
N GLU A 160 2.86 5.52 -3.78
CA GLU A 160 3.66 4.30 -3.86
C GLU A 160 3.79 3.90 -5.33
N ILE A 161 4.77 4.47 -6.03
CA ILE A 161 4.93 4.26 -7.47
C ILE A 161 5.45 2.86 -7.76
N ASP A 162 4.59 2.03 -8.38
CA ASP A 162 5.01 0.74 -8.93
C ASP A 162 5.54 0.92 -10.36
N VAL A 163 6.86 0.87 -10.49
CA VAL A 163 7.57 1.09 -11.75
C VAL A 163 7.28 0.03 -12.81
N HIS A 164 6.98 -1.21 -12.39
CA HIS A 164 6.57 -2.26 -13.32
C HIS A 164 5.26 -1.91 -14.00
N TRP A 165 4.26 -1.46 -13.21
CA TRP A 165 2.97 -1.10 -13.75
C TRP A 165 3.01 0.18 -14.58
N ILE A 166 3.83 1.18 -14.21
CA ILE A 166 4.07 2.37 -15.03
C ILE A 166 4.62 1.96 -16.40
N GLN A 167 5.67 1.13 -16.43
CA GLN A 167 6.26 0.63 -17.67
C GLN A 167 5.26 -0.18 -18.49
N ARG A 168 4.49 -1.07 -17.85
CA ARG A 168 3.46 -1.89 -18.49
C ARG A 168 2.33 -1.04 -19.09
N GLY A 169 2.00 0.09 -18.48
CA GLY A 169 1.02 1.06 -18.98
C GLY A 169 1.55 1.97 -20.09
N GLY A 170 2.82 1.80 -20.49
CA GLY A 170 3.43 2.52 -21.62
C GLY A 170 4.02 3.88 -21.27
N ALA A 171 4.20 4.20 -19.97
CA ALA A 171 4.82 5.43 -19.53
C ALA A 171 6.25 5.22 -19.03
N ASP A 172 7.03 6.31 -18.90
CA ASP A 172 8.38 6.29 -18.37
C ASP A 172 8.37 6.31 -16.83
N PRO A 173 8.81 5.21 -16.15
CA PRO A 173 8.86 5.15 -14.69
C PRO A 173 9.74 6.25 -14.07
N ALA A 174 10.84 6.61 -14.74
CA ALA A 174 11.74 7.63 -14.22
C ALA A 174 11.12 9.04 -14.25
N ALA A 175 10.22 9.31 -15.20
CA ALA A 175 9.45 10.54 -15.23
C ALA A 175 8.49 10.61 -14.03
N TRP A 176 7.77 9.53 -13.76
CA TRP A 176 6.82 9.44 -12.63
C TRP A 176 7.47 9.50 -11.24
N ILE A 177 8.73 9.03 -11.10
CA ILE A 177 9.47 9.16 -9.83
C ILE A 177 9.93 10.60 -9.59
N ARG A 178 10.14 11.39 -10.65
CA ARG A 178 10.62 12.76 -10.55
C ARG A 178 9.52 13.82 -10.48
N SER A 179 8.29 13.47 -10.84
CA SER A 179 7.13 14.37 -10.77
C SER A 179 6.60 14.49 -9.35
#